data_c0226409b5bde37669aba3cf849e8ccd
#
_entry.id   c0226409b5bde37669aba3cf849e8ccd
#
_cell.length_a   1.000
_cell.length_b   1.000
_cell.length_c   1.000
_cell.angle_alpha   90.00
_cell.angle_beta   90.00
_cell.angle_gamma   90.00
#
_symmetry.space_group_name_H-M   'P 1'
#
loop_
_entity.id
_entity.type
_entity.pdbx_description
1 polymer ?
#
loop_
_entity_poly.entity_id
_entity_poly.type
_entity_poly.pdbx_seq_one_letter_code
_entity_poly.pdbx_strand_id
1 'polypeptide(L)'
;KGTAVYKGSGSGWTSIDTGRTSAGRYDFANFNFNNTEKVIWCDGANSPSSYDNSTVTDLSSAPSDPEFVAVFQNHVFFGGMSTNPQEVVFSAPYDETDYTAANGAGSVRVDSAVKKLKVFRDRLFIFCEDSIFFLAGSSVADFQLQPVTRNIGCVDGFSVQEIAGDIVYLAPDGLRTIAGTEKIGDVELGTVSKQIQPRLDNITADRISSVVIRNKTQYRLFFPADSGAAAAQPGIIGVIKSGVEGGMGWEYADLKGIKPSYCASGFISGTETVLHGGYDGYVYKQESGDDFDGTNIQAIYRSPDFTMGDAGIR
;
A
#
# COMPACT_ATOMS: atom_id res chain seq x y z
N LYS A 1 -1.83 16.19 8.75
CA LYS A 1 -0.89 17.13 8.10
C LYS A 1 0.02 17.72 9.16
N GLY A 2 1.30 17.84 8.86
CA GLY A 2 2.29 18.33 9.84
C GLY A 2 2.41 17.36 11.02
N THR A 3 2.04 17.82 12.22
CA THR A 3 2.17 17.08 13.48
C THR A 3 0.82 16.62 14.04
N ALA A 4 -0.23 16.54 13.22
CA ALA A 4 -1.56 16.19 13.68
C ALA A 4 -2.29 15.22 12.74
N VAL A 5 -3.12 14.37 13.33
CA VAL A 5 -4.08 13.50 12.64
C VAL A 5 -5.46 14.18 12.66
N TYR A 6 -6.13 14.18 11.52
CA TYR A 6 -7.44 14.81 11.36
C TYR A 6 -8.49 13.80 10.95
N LYS A 7 -9.68 13.98 11.48
CA LYS A 7 -10.90 13.29 11.06
C LYS A 7 -11.71 14.21 10.15
N GLY A 8 -12.16 13.69 9.00
CA GLY A 8 -13.12 14.38 8.16
C GLY A 8 -14.49 14.45 8.80
N SER A 9 -15.16 15.59 8.69
CA SER A 9 -16.56 15.80 9.04
C SER A 9 -17.29 16.33 7.81
N GLY A 10 -18.63 16.31 7.79
CA GLY A 10 -19.41 16.76 6.63
C GLY A 10 -19.13 18.19 6.17
N SER A 11 -18.47 19.02 6.97
CA SER A 11 -18.16 20.43 6.70
C SER A 11 -16.69 20.80 6.84
N GLY A 12 -15.78 19.86 7.12
CA GLY A 12 -14.37 20.17 7.29
C GLY A 12 -13.57 19.08 7.97
N TRP A 13 -12.48 19.48 8.64
CA TRP A 13 -11.54 18.59 9.29
C TRP A 13 -11.40 18.94 10.78
N THR A 14 -11.48 17.95 11.65
CA THR A 14 -11.25 18.10 13.08
C THR A 14 -9.96 17.40 13.47
N SER A 15 -9.06 18.08 14.16
CA SER A 15 -7.87 17.45 14.72
C SER A 15 -8.29 16.53 15.86
N ILE A 16 -7.87 15.26 15.79
CA ILE A 16 -8.15 14.24 16.79
C ILE A 16 -6.90 13.85 17.58
N ASP A 17 -5.71 14.04 17.02
CA ASP A 17 -4.43 13.74 17.64
C ASP A 17 -3.40 14.80 17.24
N THR A 18 -2.49 15.15 18.15
CA THR A 18 -1.48 16.22 17.96
C THR A 18 -0.15 15.83 18.57
N GLY A 19 0.91 16.55 18.25
CA GLY A 19 2.24 16.30 18.79
C GLY A 19 3.01 15.18 18.09
N ARG A 20 2.51 14.70 16.95
CA ARG A 20 3.20 13.70 16.15
C ARG A 20 4.44 14.25 15.47
N THR A 21 5.42 13.39 15.22
CA THR A 21 6.59 13.74 14.41
C THR A 21 6.15 14.08 12.99
N SER A 22 6.65 15.19 12.45
CA SER A 22 6.34 15.59 11.08
C SER A 22 6.95 14.63 10.05
N ALA A 23 6.35 14.57 8.86
CA ALA A 23 6.77 13.76 7.72
C ALA A 23 6.64 12.23 7.90
N GLY A 24 5.98 11.75 8.93
CA GLY A 24 5.60 10.33 9.06
C GLY A 24 4.72 9.85 7.90
N ARG A 25 4.88 8.59 7.52
CA ARG A 25 4.01 7.91 6.55
C ARG A 25 3.05 7.01 7.33
N TYR A 26 1.79 7.32 7.26
CA TYR A 26 0.78 6.65 8.06
C TYR A 26 0.28 5.38 7.39
N ASP A 27 0.26 4.29 8.15
CA ASP A 27 -0.47 3.07 7.80
C ASP A 27 -1.64 2.87 8.78
N PHE A 28 -2.75 2.35 8.27
CA PHE A 28 -4.01 2.24 9.00
C PHE A 28 -4.58 0.83 8.91
N ALA A 29 -5.15 0.37 10.01
CA ALA A 29 -5.94 -0.86 10.06
C ALA A 29 -7.24 -0.62 10.82
N ASN A 30 -8.32 -1.21 10.32
CA ASN A 30 -9.58 -1.26 11.04
C ASN A 30 -9.58 -2.44 12.01
N PHE A 31 -10.11 -2.19 13.19
CA PHE A 31 -10.19 -3.16 14.26
C PHE A 31 -11.60 -3.14 14.85
N ASN A 32 -12.25 -4.28 14.86
CA ASN A 32 -13.57 -4.43 15.48
C ASN A 32 -13.55 -5.66 16.37
N PHE A 33 -13.13 -5.48 17.61
CA PHE A 33 -13.19 -6.51 18.63
C PHE A 33 -14.11 -6.08 19.75
N ASN A 34 -14.81 -7.04 20.33
CA ASN A 34 -15.73 -6.82 21.46
C ASN A 34 -16.81 -5.73 21.17
N ASN A 35 -17.29 -5.66 19.93
CA ASN A 35 -18.30 -4.68 19.47
C ASN A 35 -17.86 -3.21 19.52
N THR A 36 -16.57 -2.93 19.62
CA THR A 36 -16.01 -1.58 19.51
C THR A 36 -15.21 -1.46 18.24
N GLU A 37 -15.71 -0.66 17.29
CA GLU A 37 -14.96 -0.35 16.06
C GLU A 37 -13.89 0.68 16.37
N LYS A 38 -12.65 0.36 15.99
CA LYS A 38 -11.50 1.25 16.14
C LYS A 38 -10.73 1.34 14.84
N VAL A 39 -10.02 2.46 14.66
CA VAL A 39 -8.97 2.63 13.66
C VAL A 39 -7.66 2.67 14.40
N ILE A 40 -6.72 1.83 14.00
CA ILE A 40 -5.35 1.85 14.52
C ILE A 40 -4.45 2.43 13.45
N TRP A 41 -3.48 3.25 13.86
CA TRP A 41 -2.46 3.77 12.96
C TRP A 41 -1.06 3.75 13.57
N CYS A 42 -0.09 3.74 12.68
CA CYS A 42 1.32 3.92 12.97
C CYS A 42 1.96 4.82 11.88
N ASP A 43 3.13 5.38 12.15
CA ASP A 43 3.75 6.38 11.28
C ASP A 43 5.28 6.23 11.15
N GLY A 44 5.87 5.16 11.70
CA GLY A 44 7.30 4.89 11.66
C GLY A 44 8.15 5.76 12.57
N ALA A 45 7.55 6.63 13.40
CA ALA A 45 8.28 7.58 14.22
C ALA A 45 7.75 7.75 15.64
N ASN A 46 6.47 7.42 15.85
CA ASN A 46 5.80 7.55 17.14
C ASN A 46 5.15 6.22 17.53
N SER A 47 4.83 6.07 18.83
CA SER A 47 4.00 4.96 19.28
C SER A 47 2.68 4.93 18.51
N PRO A 48 2.19 3.75 18.12
CA PRO A 48 0.92 3.63 17.43
C PRO A 48 -0.22 4.06 18.33
N SER A 49 -1.36 4.40 17.73
CA SER A 49 -2.55 4.80 18.48
C SER A 49 -3.79 4.15 17.91
N SER A 50 -4.80 4.02 18.74
CA SER A 50 -6.16 3.60 18.36
C SER A 50 -7.15 4.73 18.57
N TYR A 51 -8.23 4.74 17.78
CA TYR A 51 -9.31 5.70 17.85
C TYR A 51 -10.66 5.00 17.72
N ASP A 52 -11.53 5.18 18.72
CA ASP A 52 -12.83 4.57 18.84
C ASP A 52 -13.99 5.47 18.36
N ASN A 53 -13.70 6.47 17.54
CA ASN A 53 -14.61 7.53 17.11
C ASN A 53 -14.86 8.65 18.16
N SER A 54 -14.34 8.52 19.36
CA SER A 54 -14.47 9.46 20.49
C SER A 54 -13.11 9.85 21.04
N THR A 55 -12.27 8.86 21.36
CA THR A 55 -11.03 9.03 22.09
C THR A 55 -9.87 8.40 21.32
N VAL A 56 -8.74 9.10 21.28
CA VAL A 56 -7.46 8.55 20.85
C VAL A 56 -6.74 7.96 22.05
N THR A 57 -6.26 6.73 21.92
CA THR A 57 -5.49 6.03 22.93
C THR A 57 -4.13 5.65 22.36
N ASP A 58 -3.05 6.11 23.00
CA ASP A 58 -1.70 5.69 22.65
C ASP A 58 -1.43 4.27 23.12
N LEU A 59 -0.92 3.43 22.23
CA LEU A 59 -0.59 2.03 22.51
C LEU A 59 0.84 1.95 23.06
N SER A 60 1.06 2.44 24.28
CA SER A 60 2.39 2.57 24.87
C SER A 60 3.09 1.25 25.16
N SER A 61 2.36 0.14 25.20
CA SER A 61 2.92 -1.21 25.34
C SER A 61 3.32 -1.85 24.01
N ALA A 62 2.88 -1.26 22.88
CA ALA A 62 3.27 -1.66 21.54
C ALA A 62 4.69 -1.17 21.20
N PRO A 63 5.30 -1.64 20.09
CA PRO A 63 6.56 -1.07 19.61
C PRO A 63 6.47 0.45 19.43
N SER A 64 7.58 1.16 19.70
CA SER A 64 7.59 2.63 19.76
C SER A 64 7.52 3.33 18.41
N ASP A 65 7.91 2.67 17.32
CA ASP A 65 8.12 3.29 16.01
C ASP A 65 7.74 2.37 14.82
N PRO A 66 6.61 1.65 14.86
CA PRO A 66 6.24 0.79 13.76
C PRO A 66 5.78 1.61 12.56
N GLU A 67 6.18 1.18 11.34
CA GLU A 67 5.76 1.82 10.09
C GLU A 67 4.50 1.17 9.50
N PHE A 68 4.26 -0.12 9.80
CA PHE A 68 3.17 -0.89 9.22
C PHE A 68 2.32 -1.57 10.28
N VAL A 69 1.01 -1.61 10.01
CA VAL A 69 0.01 -2.26 10.86
C VAL A 69 -0.90 -3.16 10.05
N ALA A 70 -1.26 -4.30 10.61
CA ALA A 70 -2.29 -5.19 10.08
C ALA A 70 -3.07 -5.85 11.21
N VAL A 71 -4.32 -6.24 10.95
CA VAL A 71 -5.13 -7.03 11.87
C VAL A 71 -5.30 -8.42 11.26
N PHE A 72 -4.87 -9.45 11.96
CA PHE A 72 -4.96 -10.83 11.52
C PHE A 72 -5.28 -11.75 12.71
N GLN A 73 -6.24 -12.66 12.53
CA GLN A 73 -6.66 -13.64 13.55
C GLN A 73 -6.87 -13.02 14.93
N ASN A 74 -7.57 -11.90 14.96
CA ASN A 74 -7.89 -11.15 16.18
C ASN A 74 -6.69 -10.52 16.92
N HIS A 75 -5.52 -10.48 16.32
CA HIS A 75 -4.34 -9.80 16.82
C HIS A 75 -4.03 -8.57 15.97
N VAL A 76 -3.45 -7.55 16.58
CA VAL A 76 -2.86 -6.42 15.88
C VAL A 76 -1.37 -6.68 15.69
N PHE A 77 -0.92 -6.65 14.46
CA PHE A 77 0.48 -6.87 14.07
C PHE A 77 1.13 -5.56 13.69
N PHE A 78 2.34 -5.32 14.19
CA PHE A 78 3.18 -4.19 13.85
C PHE A 78 4.52 -4.66 13.29
N GLY A 79 5.05 -3.93 12.30
CA GLY A 79 6.35 -4.20 11.68
C GLY A 79 6.98 -2.94 11.13
N GLY A 80 8.23 -3.06 10.65
CA GLY A 80 8.99 -1.93 10.10
C GLY A 80 9.56 -0.99 11.17
N MET A 81 9.86 -1.50 12.38
CA MET A 81 10.53 -0.73 13.43
C MET A 81 11.97 -0.40 13.04
N SER A 82 12.43 0.80 13.36
CA SER A 82 13.80 1.23 13.04
C SER A 82 14.86 0.44 13.82
N THR A 83 14.56 0.07 15.07
CA THR A 83 15.49 -0.66 15.95
C THR A 83 15.51 -2.16 15.70
N ASN A 84 14.38 -2.74 15.30
CA ASN A 84 14.21 -4.16 15.01
C ASN A 84 13.52 -4.38 13.66
N PRO A 85 14.15 -4.04 12.55
CA PRO A 85 13.47 -4.01 11.24
C PRO A 85 13.03 -5.38 10.72
N GLN A 86 13.58 -6.47 11.27
CA GLN A 86 13.24 -7.85 10.91
C GLN A 86 12.19 -8.48 11.82
N GLU A 87 11.62 -7.72 12.74
CA GLU A 87 10.66 -8.24 13.71
C GLU A 87 9.24 -7.78 13.37
N VAL A 88 8.28 -8.68 13.55
CA VAL A 88 6.86 -8.40 13.52
C VAL A 88 6.29 -8.78 14.87
N VAL A 89 5.80 -7.78 15.61
CA VAL A 89 5.24 -7.94 16.97
C VAL A 89 3.73 -7.94 16.88
N PHE A 90 3.06 -8.77 17.67
CA PHE A 90 1.59 -8.81 17.70
C PHE A 90 1.04 -8.79 19.12
N SER A 91 -0.13 -8.17 19.25
CA SER A 91 -0.88 -8.04 20.51
C SER A 91 -1.47 -9.37 21.00
N ALA A 92 -1.96 -9.40 22.22
CA ALA A 92 -2.91 -10.42 22.66
C ALA A 92 -4.17 -10.41 21.78
N PRO A 93 -4.90 -11.54 21.62
CA PRO A 93 -6.12 -11.57 20.82
C PRO A 93 -7.20 -10.70 21.46
N TYR A 94 -7.91 -9.96 20.61
CA TYR A 94 -8.99 -9.04 21.02
C TYR A 94 -8.59 -7.84 21.89
N ASP A 95 -7.27 -7.60 22.06
CA ASP A 95 -6.77 -6.47 22.86
C ASP A 95 -5.53 -5.84 22.20
N GLU A 96 -5.72 -4.65 21.62
CA GLU A 96 -4.64 -3.90 20.98
C GLU A 96 -3.67 -3.25 21.95
N THR A 97 -3.99 -3.24 23.23
CA THR A 97 -3.16 -2.63 24.28
C THR A 97 -2.27 -3.62 25.04
N ASP A 98 -2.56 -4.91 24.91
CA ASP A 98 -1.86 -5.97 25.65
C ASP A 98 -0.80 -6.68 24.76
N TYR A 99 0.46 -6.56 25.15
CA TYR A 99 1.61 -7.22 24.54
C TYR A 99 2.28 -8.23 25.47
N THR A 100 1.52 -8.75 26.44
CA THR A 100 2.00 -9.74 27.40
C THR A 100 1.96 -11.15 26.80
N ALA A 101 3.09 -11.82 26.73
CA ALA A 101 3.19 -13.17 26.13
C ALA A 101 2.27 -14.22 26.80
N ALA A 102 2.06 -14.11 28.12
CA ALA A 102 1.14 -15.01 28.85
C ALA A 102 -0.33 -14.87 28.40
N ASN A 103 -0.70 -13.74 27.80
CA ASN A 103 -2.03 -13.46 27.28
C ASN A 103 -2.16 -13.76 25.78
N GLY A 104 -1.10 -14.29 25.13
CA GLY A 104 -1.10 -14.68 23.74
C GLY A 104 -0.52 -13.62 22.80
N ALA A 105 0.15 -12.59 23.30
CA ALA A 105 0.99 -11.72 22.49
C ALA A 105 2.33 -12.38 22.16
N GLY A 106 3.02 -11.87 21.12
CA GLY A 106 4.32 -12.40 20.75
C GLY A 106 4.97 -11.67 19.60
N SER A 107 6.00 -12.29 19.03
CA SER A 107 6.65 -11.79 17.82
C SER A 107 7.12 -12.93 16.91
N VAL A 108 7.28 -12.61 15.63
CA VAL A 108 7.94 -13.48 14.65
C VAL A 108 9.08 -12.70 14.00
N ARG A 109 10.14 -13.42 13.63
CA ARG A 109 11.31 -12.82 12.98
C ARG A 109 11.43 -13.32 11.54
N VAL A 110 11.71 -12.38 10.64
CA VAL A 110 11.94 -12.61 9.21
C VAL A 110 13.40 -12.34 8.83
N ASP A 111 13.77 -12.64 7.58
CA ASP A 111 15.16 -12.61 7.13
C ASP A 111 15.71 -11.21 6.88
N SER A 112 14.85 -10.26 6.46
CA SER A 112 15.25 -8.87 6.13
C SER A 112 14.21 -7.85 6.62
N ALA A 113 14.50 -6.56 6.44
CA ALA A 113 13.66 -5.48 6.94
C ALA A 113 12.22 -5.54 6.39
N VAL A 114 11.24 -5.45 7.27
CA VAL A 114 9.82 -5.46 6.91
C VAL A 114 9.46 -4.17 6.19
N LYS A 115 8.84 -4.30 5.03
CA LYS A 115 8.38 -3.20 4.16
C LYS A 115 6.86 -3.09 4.08
N LYS A 116 6.10 -4.14 4.41
CA LYS A 116 4.63 -4.10 4.51
C LYS A 116 4.08 -5.34 5.18
N LEU A 117 2.96 -5.14 5.85
CA LEU A 117 2.07 -6.19 6.35
C LEU A 117 0.75 -6.14 5.57
N LYS A 118 0.32 -7.25 4.98
CA LYS A 118 -0.91 -7.30 4.18
C LYS A 118 -1.66 -8.61 4.40
N VAL A 119 -2.87 -8.51 4.93
CA VAL A 119 -3.75 -9.68 5.03
C VAL A 119 -4.40 -9.96 3.68
N PHE A 120 -4.33 -11.21 3.25
CA PHE A 120 -4.93 -11.67 2.01
C PHE A 120 -5.19 -13.19 2.07
N ARG A 121 -6.40 -13.62 1.74
CA ARG A 121 -6.83 -15.04 1.70
C ARG A 121 -6.43 -15.83 2.95
N ASP A 122 -6.85 -15.37 4.12
CA ASP A 122 -6.60 -16.02 5.41
C ASP A 122 -5.11 -16.20 5.77
N ARG A 123 -4.24 -15.36 5.20
CA ARG A 123 -2.81 -15.30 5.50
C ARG A 123 -2.37 -13.86 5.73
N LEU A 124 -1.42 -13.67 6.61
CA LEU A 124 -0.73 -12.39 6.76
C LEU A 124 0.56 -12.44 5.95
N PHE A 125 0.61 -11.75 4.80
CA PHE A 125 1.83 -11.59 4.02
C PHE A 125 2.72 -10.52 4.66
N ILE A 126 4.00 -10.86 4.79
CA ILE A 126 5.06 -10.01 5.32
C ILE A 126 6.03 -9.76 4.18
N PHE A 127 5.93 -8.57 3.59
CA PHE A 127 6.84 -8.12 2.55
C PHE A 127 8.08 -7.56 3.20
N CYS A 128 9.24 -8.06 2.80
CA CYS A 128 10.53 -7.61 3.28
C CYS A 128 11.35 -7.01 2.15
N GLU A 129 12.52 -6.46 2.47
CA GLU A 129 13.43 -5.84 1.49
C GLU A 129 13.91 -6.85 0.43
N ASP A 130 14.26 -8.09 0.82
CA ASP A 130 14.82 -9.10 -0.08
C ASP A 130 13.97 -10.37 -0.16
N SER A 131 12.89 -10.47 0.59
CA SER A 131 12.11 -11.69 0.75
C SER A 131 10.64 -11.40 1.00
N ILE A 132 9.80 -12.41 0.85
CA ILE A 132 8.39 -12.36 1.20
C ILE A 132 8.04 -13.64 1.96
N PHE A 133 7.35 -13.47 3.07
CA PHE A 133 6.82 -14.54 3.89
C PHE A 133 5.31 -14.42 4.00
N PHE A 134 4.67 -15.48 4.44
CA PHE A 134 3.33 -15.41 5.01
C PHE A 134 3.25 -16.13 6.34
N LEU A 135 2.41 -15.61 7.21
CA LEU A 135 1.99 -16.23 8.44
C LEU A 135 0.62 -16.86 8.22
N ALA A 136 0.49 -18.15 8.52
CA ALA A 136 -0.76 -18.89 8.51
C ALA A 136 -1.02 -19.45 9.90
N GLY A 137 -2.29 -19.77 10.19
CA GLY A 137 -2.73 -20.27 11.48
C GLY A 137 -3.94 -19.49 11.98
N SER A 138 -4.55 -19.98 13.04
CA SER A 138 -5.75 -19.39 13.66
C SER A 138 -5.50 -18.79 15.04
N SER A 139 -4.36 -19.12 15.64
CA SER A 139 -3.95 -18.65 16.97
C SER A 139 -2.43 -18.76 17.14
N VAL A 140 -1.90 -18.16 18.18
CA VAL A 140 -0.47 -18.21 18.52
C VAL A 140 0.08 -19.65 18.62
N ALA A 141 -0.76 -20.61 19.02
CA ALA A 141 -0.36 -22.00 19.17
C ALA A 141 -0.09 -22.72 17.83
N ASP A 142 -0.68 -22.24 16.75
CA ASP A 142 -0.57 -22.85 15.42
C ASP A 142 -0.03 -21.88 14.33
N PHE A 143 0.41 -20.70 14.71
CA PHE A 143 1.05 -19.77 13.78
C PHE A 143 2.31 -20.36 13.16
N GLN A 144 2.33 -20.39 11.84
CA GLN A 144 3.47 -20.90 11.06
C GLN A 144 3.91 -19.84 10.05
N LEU A 145 5.16 -19.42 10.18
CA LEU A 145 5.82 -18.53 9.22
C LEU A 145 6.42 -19.35 8.08
N GLN A 146 6.00 -19.08 6.84
CA GLN A 146 6.47 -19.78 5.65
C GLN A 146 6.97 -18.79 4.59
N PRO A 147 8.07 -19.10 3.89
CA PRO A 147 8.56 -18.26 2.80
C PRO A 147 7.71 -18.41 1.54
N VAL A 148 7.41 -17.30 0.88
CA VAL A 148 6.94 -17.25 -0.52
C VAL A 148 8.17 -17.23 -1.43
N THR A 149 9.11 -16.33 -1.14
CA THR A 149 10.38 -16.19 -1.83
C THR A 149 11.43 -15.61 -0.89
N ARG A 150 12.70 -15.99 -1.10
CA ARG A 150 13.86 -15.48 -0.35
C ARG A 150 14.80 -14.61 -1.18
N ASN A 151 14.47 -14.36 -2.44
CA ASN A 151 15.36 -13.66 -3.38
C ASN A 151 14.68 -12.45 -4.03
N ILE A 152 13.42 -12.18 -3.72
CA ILE A 152 12.64 -11.11 -4.30
C ILE A 152 11.87 -10.43 -3.18
N GLY A 153 12.16 -9.17 -2.97
CA GLY A 153 11.50 -8.36 -1.94
C GLY A 153 10.66 -7.23 -2.52
N CYS A 154 10.27 -6.33 -1.65
CA CYS A 154 9.44 -5.16 -1.95
C CYS A 154 10.26 -3.88 -1.77
N VAL A 155 10.28 -3.02 -2.78
CA VAL A 155 11.01 -1.74 -2.75
C VAL A 155 10.36 -0.77 -1.75
N ASP A 156 9.04 -0.62 -1.81
CA ASP A 156 8.28 0.28 -0.95
C ASP A 156 6.90 -0.33 -0.62
N GLY A 157 6.59 -0.45 0.66
CA GLY A 157 5.37 -1.08 1.15
C GLY A 157 4.07 -0.38 0.73
N PHE A 158 4.14 0.92 0.39
CA PHE A 158 2.98 1.65 -0.11
C PHE A 158 2.70 1.41 -1.61
N SER A 159 3.50 0.56 -2.26
CA SER A 159 3.18 -0.01 -3.56
C SER A 159 2.28 -1.24 -3.48
N VAL A 160 2.19 -1.89 -2.32
CA VAL A 160 1.48 -3.16 -2.11
C VAL A 160 -0.03 -2.94 -2.10
N GLN A 161 -0.74 -3.48 -3.09
CA GLN A 161 -2.19 -3.37 -3.23
C GLN A 161 -2.82 -4.71 -3.61
N GLU A 162 -4.08 -4.90 -3.19
CA GLU A 162 -4.91 -6.01 -3.63
C GLU A 162 -5.74 -5.60 -4.85
N ILE A 163 -5.63 -6.36 -5.93
CA ILE A 163 -6.37 -6.13 -7.18
C ILE A 163 -6.71 -7.46 -7.86
N ALA A 164 -7.95 -7.59 -8.32
CA ALA A 164 -8.43 -8.75 -9.08
C ALA A 164 -8.15 -10.12 -8.42
N GLY A 165 -8.17 -10.16 -7.08
CA GLY A 165 -7.96 -11.40 -6.32
C GLY A 165 -6.49 -11.83 -6.21
N ASP A 166 -5.55 -10.92 -6.43
CA ASP A 166 -4.11 -11.10 -6.22
C ASP A 166 -3.53 -9.86 -5.50
N ILE A 167 -2.28 -9.91 -5.08
CA ILE A 167 -1.53 -8.76 -4.56
C ILE A 167 -0.50 -8.34 -5.61
N VAL A 168 -0.51 -7.05 -5.98
CA VAL A 168 0.53 -6.41 -6.77
C VAL A 168 1.45 -5.59 -5.88
N TYR A 169 2.74 -5.59 -6.19
CA TYR A 169 3.76 -4.83 -5.46
C TYR A 169 4.92 -4.44 -6.39
N LEU A 170 5.69 -3.44 -6.00
CA LEU A 170 6.91 -3.04 -6.71
C LEU A 170 8.10 -3.80 -6.12
N ALA A 171 8.67 -4.68 -6.94
CA ALA A 171 9.92 -5.36 -6.69
C ALA A 171 11.10 -4.61 -7.36
N PRO A 172 12.37 -4.94 -7.04
CA PRO A 172 13.54 -4.30 -7.65
C PRO A 172 13.58 -4.38 -9.18
N ASP A 173 12.96 -5.39 -9.77
CA ASP A 173 12.92 -5.64 -11.21
C ASP A 173 11.59 -5.26 -11.88
N GLY A 174 10.70 -4.57 -11.18
CA GLY A 174 9.43 -4.08 -11.70
C GLY A 174 8.21 -4.50 -10.88
N LEU A 175 7.02 -4.33 -11.45
CA LEU A 175 5.77 -4.75 -10.80
C LEU A 175 5.63 -6.28 -10.87
N ARG A 176 5.32 -6.88 -9.73
CA ARG A 176 5.08 -8.32 -9.59
C ARG A 176 3.76 -8.60 -8.90
N THR A 177 3.27 -9.81 -9.05
CA THR A 177 2.13 -10.32 -8.29
C THR A 177 2.53 -11.50 -7.42
N ILE A 178 1.78 -11.74 -6.33
CA ILE A 178 2.06 -12.86 -5.43
C ILE A 178 1.81 -14.20 -6.14
N ALA A 179 0.70 -14.35 -6.86
CA ALA A 179 0.41 -15.59 -7.60
C ALA A 179 1.46 -15.89 -8.69
N GLY A 180 2.00 -14.84 -9.33
CA GLY A 180 3.12 -14.97 -10.25
C GLY A 180 4.40 -15.42 -9.56
N THR A 181 4.67 -14.91 -8.37
CA THR A 181 5.88 -15.23 -7.58
C THR A 181 5.83 -16.63 -6.98
N GLU A 182 4.66 -17.10 -6.49
CA GLU A 182 4.49 -18.45 -5.93
C GLU A 182 4.64 -19.58 -6.97
N LYS A 183 4.24 -19.33 -8.22
CA LYS A 183 4.24 -20.37 -9.27
C LYS A 183 5.61 -20.68 -9.85
N ILE A 184 6.58 -19.80 -9.65
CA ILE A 184 7.84 -19.85 -10.36
C ILE A 184 8.96 -19.86 -9.32
N GLY A 185 9.44 -21.06 -9.01
CA GLY A 185 10.73 -21.22 -8.30
C GLY A 185 11.90 -20.73 -9.13
N ASP A 186 11.67 -20.07 -10.29
CA ASP A 186 12.67 -19.52 -11.18
C ASP A 186 12.25 -18.15 -11.76
N VAL A 187 13.21 -17.29 -11.89
CA VAL A 187 13.22 -15.84 -11.75
C VAL A 187 12.62 -15.02 -12.92
N GLU A 188 12.36 -15.59 -14.08
CA GLU A 188 12.22 -14.79 -15.31
C GLU A 188 10.82 -14.35 -15.71
N LEU A 189 9.78 -14.92 -15.14
CA LEU A 189 8.41 -14.78 -15.69
C LEU A 189 7.42 -13.99 -14.82
N GLY A 190 7.84 -13.49 -13.66
CA GLY A 190 6.93 -12.91 -12.67
C GLY A 190 6.60 -11.43 -12.81
N THR A 191 7.32 -10.65 -13.63
CA THR A 191 7.04 -9.22 -13.78
C THR A 191 5.90 -8.98 -14.75
N VAL A 192 4.91 -8.23 -14.28
CA VAL A 192 3.76 -7.81 -15.12
C VAL A 192 4.04 -6.51 -15.86
N SER A 193 5.15 -5.84 -15.55
CA SER A 193 5.50 -4.49 -16.04
C SER A 193 6.51 -4.45 -17.19
N LYS A 194 6.81 -5.56 -17.87
CA LYS A 194 7.82 -5.62 -18.95
C LYS A 194 7.67 -4.51 -20.00
N GLN A 195 6.43 -4.14 -20.34
CA GLN A 195 6.13 -3.12 -21.34
C GLN A 195 6.57 -1.70 -20.92
N ILE A 196 6.67 -1.46 -19.60
CA ILE A 196 7.01 -0.15 -19.03
C ILE A 196 8.31 -0.19 -18.24
N GLN A 197 9.08 -1.26 -18.33
CA GLN A 197 10.31 -1.42 -17.56
C GLN A 197 11.27 -0.23 -17.76
N PRO A 198 11.55 0.28 -18.97
CA PRO A 198 12.40 1.45 -19.15
C PRO A 198 11.87 2.72 -18.46
N ARG A 199 10.54 2.77 -18.21
CA ARG A 199 9.93 3.87 -17.45
C ARG A 199 10.17 3.70 -15.97
N LEU A 200 10.05 2.47 -15.44
CA LEU A 200 10.31 2.16 -14.03
C LEU A 200 11.78 2.34 -13.67
N ASP A 201 12.70 1.90 -14.51
CA ASP A 201 14.15 2.00 -14.29
C ASP A 201 14.66 3.47 -14.19
N ASN A 202 13.93 4.40 -14.78
CA ASN A 202 14.26 5.83 -14.77
C ASN A 202 13.49 6.63 -13.69
N ILE A 203 12.74 5.97 -12.82
CA ILE A 203 12.05 6.65 -11.74
C ILE A 203 13.01 6.86 -10.57
N THR A 204 13.12 8.12 -10.18
CA THR A 204 13.73 8.51 -8.91
C THR A 204 12.63 9.09 -8.04
N ALA A 205 12.25 8.41 -6.98
CA ALA A 205 11.23 8.85 -6.06
C ALA A 205 11.74 8.72 -4.63
N ASP A 206 11.48 9.72 -3.82
CA ASP A 206 11.76 9.65 -2.39
C ASP A 206 10.77 8.71 -1.70
N ARG A 207 9.57 8.64 -2.26
CA ARG A 207 8.44 7.85 -1.74
C ARG A 207 7.58 7.31 -2.87
N ILE A 208 6.84 6.25 -2.55
CA ILE A 208 5.82 5.69 -3.42
C ILE A 208 4.46 5.82 -2.74
N SER A 209 3.43 6.10 -3.53
CA SER A 209 2.04 6.00 -3.11
C SER A 209 1.25 5.28 -4.19
N SER A 210 0.39 4.36 -3.81
CA SER A 210 -0.44 3.63 -4.76
C SER A 210 -1.88 3.56 -4.31
N VAL A 211 -2.77 3.35 -5.26
CA VAL A 211 -4.19 3.16 -5.00
C VAL A 211 -4.80 2.23 -6.05
N VAL A 212 -5.77 1.44 -5.62
CA VAL A 212 -6.59 0.63 -6.52
C VAL A 212 -7.97 1.25 -6.67
N ILE A 213 -8.43 1.36 -7.90
CA ILE A 213 -9.81 1.69 -8.25
C ILE A 213 -10.46 0.38 -8.70
N ARG A 214 -11.24 -0.23 -7.79
CA ARG A 214 -11.79 -1.58 -7.97
C ARG A 214 -12.81 -1.63 -9.10
N ASN A 215 -13.67 -0.62 -9.20
CA ASN A 215 -14.69 -0.52 -10.25
C ASN A 215 -14.09 -0.46 -11.67
N LYS A 216 -12.82 -0.06 -11.80
CA LYS A 216 -12.10 0.03 -13.08
C LYS A 216 -11.03 -1.03 -13.24
N THR A 217 -10.81 -1.87 -12.22
CA THR A 217 -9.69 -2.81 -12.16
C THR A 217 -8.35 -2.13 -12.46
N GLN A 218 -8.16 -0.93 -11.90
CA GLN A 218 -6.99 -0.09 -12.10
C GLN A 218 -6.10 -0.09 -10.87
N TYR A 219 -4.81 -0.25 -11.08
CA TYR A 219 -3.75 0.08 -10.14
C TYR A 219 -3.07 1.37 -10.57
N ARG A 220 -2.99 2.34 -9.67
CA ARG A 220 -2.30 3.60 -9.91
C ARG A 220 -1.11 3.70 -8.98
N LEU A 221 0.05 4.01 -9.55
CA LEU A 221 1.31 4.16 -8.84
C LEU A 221 1.81 5.59 -9.04
N PHE A 222 2.11 6.25 -7.94
CA PHE A 222 2.58 7.63 -7.92
C PHE A 222 3.96 7.73 -7.28
N PHE A 223 4.71 8.74 -7.68
CA PHE A 223 6.09 8.99 -7.28
C PHE A 223 6.22 10.38 -6.66
N PRO A 224 5.71 10.57 -5.43
CA PRO A 224 5.86 11.82 -4.70
C PRO A 224 7.32 12.12 -4.39
N ALA A 225 7.62 13.40 -4.21
CA ALA A 225 8.94 13.87 -3.78
C ALA A 225 8.81 14.74 -2.51
N ASP A 226 9.72 14.57 -1.57
CA ASP A 226 9.74 15.35 -0.31
C ASP A 226 10.00 16.83 -0.56
N SER A 227 10.74 17.16 -1.63
CA SER A 227 11.00 18.54 -2.08
C SER A 227 9.79 19.24 -2.73
N GLY A 228 8.66 18.54 -2.87
CA GLY A 228 7.39 19.12 -3.32
C GLY A 228 6.96 18.71 -4.72
N ALA A 229 5.80 19.23 -5.15
CA ALA A 229 5.14 18.85 -6.40
C ALA A 229 6.00 19.03 -7.67
N ALA A 230 6.94 19.98 -7.68
CA ALA A 230 7.78 20.22 -8.85
C ALA A 230 8.70 19.03 -9.16
N ALA A 231 9.23 18.36 -8.13
CA ALA A 231 10.11 17.21 -8.27
C ALA A 231 9.33 15.88 -8.42
N ALA A 232 8.06 15.81 -8.02
CA ALA A 232 7.23 14.63 -8.18
C ALA A 232 7.07 14.26 -9.66
N GLN A 233 7.25 12.98 -9.96
CA GLN A 233 7.19 12.46 -11.32
C GLN A 233 5.74 12.08 -11.71
N PRO A 234 5.42 12.00 -13.02
CA PRO A 234 4.14 11.49 -13.48
C PRO A 234 3.87 10.07 -12.96
N GLY A 235 2.63 9.81 -12.57
CA GLY A 235 2.19 8.49 -12.14
C GLY A 235 2.06 7.50 -13.30
N ILE A 236 1.78 6.26 -12.95
CA ILE A 236 1.50 5.16 -13.89
C ILE A 236 0.11 4.60 -13.57
N ILE A 237 -0.68 4.34 -14.59
CA ILE A 237 -1.90 3.55 -14.50
C ILE A 237 -1.63 2.18 -15.11
N GLY A 238 -1.90 1.12 -14.34
CA GLY A 238 -2.00 -0.25 -14.84
C GLY A 238 -3.46 -0.71 -14.81
N VAL A 239 -3.94 -1.30 -15.88
CA VAL A 239 -5.28 -1.86 -15.99
C VAL A 239 -5.19 -3.35 -16.32
N ILE A 240 -5.93 -4.18 -15.60
CA ILE A 240 -6.04 -5.60 -15.92
C ILE A 240 -7.22 -5.79 -16.89
N LYS A 241 -6.94 -6.36 -18.05
CA LYS A 241 -7.96 -6.70 -19.07
C LYS A 241 -7.90 -8.16 -19.46
N SER A 242 -9.05 -8.69 -19.86
CA SER A 242 -9.10 -9.99 -20.55
C SER A 242 -8.46 -9.85 -21.92
N GLY A 243 -7.43 -10.66 -22.19
CA GLY A 243 -6.79 -10.72 -23.51
C GLY A 243 -7.66 -11.45 -24.54
N VAL A 244 -7.37 -11.24 -25.81
CA VAL A 244 -8.10 -11.84 -26.96
C VAL A 244 -8.01 -13.37 -26.97
N GLU A 245 -7.00 -13.95 -26.31
CA GLU A 245 -6.79 -15.42 -26.21
C GLU A 245 -7.20 -16.00 -24.83
N GLY A 246 -8.05 -15.27 -24.05
CA GLY A 246 -8.56 -15.75 -22.76
C GLY A 246 -7.59 -15.61 -21.57
N GLY A 247 -6.44 -14.97 -21.76
CA GLY A 247 -5.51 -14.61 -20.68
C GLY A 247 -5.82 -13.23 -20.10
N MET A 248 -5.47 -13.01 -18.83
CA MET A 248 -5.46 -11.65 -18.25
C MET A 248 -4.13 -10.98 -18.56
N GLY A 249 -4.19 -9.78 -19.14
CA GLY A 249 -3.03 -8.95 -19.45
C GLY A 249 -3.06 -7.62 -18.74
N TRP A 250 -1.89 -7.00 -18.58
CA TRP A 250 -1.75 -5.65 -18.08
C TRP A 250 -1.54 -4.67 -19.22
N GLU A 251 -2.28 -3.57 -19.19
CA GLU A 251 -2.07 -2.41 -20.06
C GLU A 251 -1.68 -1.22 -19.21
N TYR A 252 -0.74 -0.40 -19.71
CA TYR A 252 -0.18 0.71 -18.94
C TYR A 252 -0.29 2.03 -19.68
N ALA A 253 -0.41 3.11 -18.88
CA ALA A 253 -0.33 4.48 -19.35
C ALA A 253 0.36 5.39 -18.32
N ASP A 254 0.99 6.46 -18.78
CA ASP A 254 1.42 7.56 -17.91
C ASP A 254 0.20 8.36 -17.43
N LEU A 255 0.17 8.68 -16.15
CA LEU A 255 -0.81 9.60 -15.55
C LEU A 255 -0.14 10.95 -15.27
N LYS A 256 -0.43 11.92 -16.11
CA LYS A 256 0.10 13.29 -16.01
C LYS A 256 -0.97 14.25 -15.49
N GLY A 257 -0.53 15.38 -14.92
CA GLY A 257 -1.42 16.44 -14.43
C GLY A 257 -1.88 16.28 -12.98
N ILE A 258 -1.76 15.08 -12.41
CA ILE A 258 -2.04 14.83 -10.99
C ILE A 258 -0.75 14.35 -10.30
N LYS A 259 -0.43 14.96 -9.17
CA LYS A 259 0.77 14.66 -8.38
C LYS A 259 0.41 14.50 -6.90
N PRO A 260 -0.15 13.35 -6.52
CA PRO A 260 -0.53 13.08 -5.16
C PRO A 260 0.69 12.96 -4.24
N SER A 261 0.57 13.47 -3.03
CA SER A 261 1.51 13.17 -1.95
C SER A 261 1.22 11.81 -1.30
N TYR A 262 -0.07 11.45 -1.23
CA TYR A 262 -0.55 10.17 -0.73
C TYR A 262 -1.95 9.87 -1.28
N CYS A 263 -2.28 8.60 -1.49
CA CYS A 263 -3.58 8.17 -2.00
C CYS A 263 -4.22 7.11 -1.10
N ALA A 264 -5.54 7.12 -1.09
CA ALA A 264 -6.34 6.09 -0.43
C ALA A 264 -7.63 5.82 -1.21
N SER A 265 -8.13 4.59 -1.15
CA SER A 265 -9.46 4.24 -1.67
C SER A 265 -10.24 3.42 -0.64
N GLY A 266 -11.55 3.61 -0.63
CA GLY A 266 -12.45 2.89 0.25
C GLY A 266 -13.90 3.05 -0.20
N PHE A 267 -14.80 2.35 0.48
CA PHE A 267 -16.23 2.45 0.23
C PHE A 267 -16.88 3.34 1.30
N ILE A 268 -17.56 4.38 0.86
CA ILE A 268 -18.37 5.25 1.71
C ILE A 268 -19.82 5.08 1.26
N SER A 269 -20.68 4.58 2.15
CA SER A 269 -22.09 4.29 1.85
C SER A 269 -22.27 3.46 0.55
N GLY A 270 -21.42 2.44 0.37
CA GLY A 270 -21.48 1.55 -0.79
C GLY A 270 -20.89 2.12 -2.08
N THR A 271 -20.41 3.37 -2.08
CA THR A 271 -19.77 4.00 -3.24
C THR A 271 -18.25 4.03 -3.07
N GLU A 272 -17.53 3.51 -4.07
CA GLU A 272 -16.07 3.60 -4.07
C GLU A 272 -15.64 5.07 -4.15
N THR A 273 -14.83 5.47 -3.19
CA THR A 273 -14.29 6.83 -3.09
C THR A 273 -12.78 6.75 -3.08
N VAL A 274 -12.16 7.46 -4.01
CA VAL A 274 -10.71 7.56 -4.15
C VAL A 274 -10.29 8.97 -3.80
N LEU A 275 -9.41 9.09 -2.81
CA LEU A 275 -8.92 10.37 -2.32
C LEU A 275 -7.41 10.47 -2.51
N HIS A 276 -6.91 11.68 -2.64
CA HIS A 276 -5.49 11.95 -2.55
C HIS A 276 -5.21 13.28 -1.84
N GLY A 277 -4.10 13.34 -1.12
CA GLY A 277 -3.57 14.58 -0.57
C GLY A 277 -2.72 15.32 -1.59
N GLY A 278 -2.98 16.62 -1.77
CA GLY A 278 -2.14 17.51 -2.54
C GLY A 278 -0.96 18.05 -1.73
N TYR A 279 0.01 18.65 -2.41
CA TYR A 279 1.12 19.37 -1.77
C TYR A 279 0.70 20.75 -1.22
N ASP A 280 -0.41 21.28 -1.69
CA ASP A 280 -1.05 22.50 -1.25
C ASP A 280 -1.83 22.37 0.08
N GLY A 281 -1.99 21.12 0.53
CA GLY A 281 -2.67 20.82 1.78
C GLY A 281 -4.15 20.53 1.65
N TYR A 282 -4.67 20.44 0.44
CA TYR A 282 -6.02 19.98 0.18
C TYR A 282 -6.08 18.46 0.01
N VAL A 283 -7.28 17.91 0.23
CA VAL A 283 -7.62 16.52 -0.09
C VAL A 283 -8.58 16.55 -1.25
N TYR A 284 -8.20 15.89 -2.32
CA TYR A 284 -8.96 15.84 -3.56
C TYR A 284 -9.67 14.50 -3.72
N LYS A 285 -10.86 14.51 -4.30
CA LYS A 285 -11.58 13.31 -4.71
C LYS A 285 -11.24 13.03 -6.18
N GLN A 286 -10.62 11.88 -6.42
CA GLN A 286 -10.41 11.40 -7.79
C GLN A 286 -11.71 10.83 -8.36
N GLU A 287 -11.76 10.66 -9.67
CA GLU A 287 -12.93 10.12 -10.39
C GLU A 287 -14.21 10.96 -10.20
N SER A 288 -14.04 12.26 -10.06
CA SER A 288 -15.14 13.21 -9.88
C SER A 288 -14.90 14.43 -10.76
N GLY A 289 -15.86 14.76 -11.64
CA GLY A 289 -15.68 15.82 -12.63
C GLY A 289 -14.91 15.37 -13.87
N ASP A 290 -14.56 16.31 -14.72
CA ASP A 290 -13.92 16.15 -16.03
C ASP A 290 -12.64 16.98 -16.19
N ASP A 291 -12.13 17.54 -15.10
CA ASP A 291 -10.90 18.31 -15.06
C ASP A 291 -10.02 17.95 -13.84
N PHE A 292 -8.81 18.51 -13.78
CA PHE A 292 -7.92 18.45 -12.63
C PHE A 292 -7.97 19.80 -11.89
N ASP A 293 -8.99 19.99 -11.03
CA ASP A 293 -9.20 21.21 -10.25
C ASP A 293 -9.16 22.47 -11.14
N GLY A 294 -10.02 22.48 -12.17
CA GLY A 294 -10.11 23.55 -13.17
C GLY A 294 -9.09 23.49 -14.30
N THR A 295 -8.19 22.50 -14.31
CA THR A 295 -7.22 22.31 -15.40
C THR A 295 -7.67 21.17 -16.31
N ASN A 296 -7.75 21.44 -17.62
CA ASN A 296 -8.19 20.47 -18.62
C ASN A 296 -7.35 19.20 -18.59
N ILE A 297 -8.00 18.03 -18.61
CA ILE A 297 -7.34 16.74 -18.77
C ILE A 297 -6.91 16.57 -20.23
N GLN A 298 -5.61 16.40 -20.46
CA GLN A 298 -5.07 16.13 -21.80
C GLN A 298 -4.85 14.63 -21.97
N ALA A 299 -5.58 14.00 -22.89
CA ALA A 299 -5.36 12.61 -23.30
C ALA A 299 -4.49 12.57 -24.55
N ILE A 300 -3.41 11.78 -24.52
CA ILE A 300 -2.51 11.58 -25.67
C ILE A 300 -2.42 10.07 -25.93
N TYR A 301 -2.75 9.68 -27.13
CA TYR A 301 -2.53 8.32 -27.64
C TYR A 301 -1.49 8.34 -28.75
N ARG A 302 -0.49 7.49 -28.66
CA ARG A 302 0.49 7.24 -29.72
C ARG A 302 0.36 5.79 -30.15
N SER A 303 -0.02 5.56 -31.40
CA SER A 303 0.03 4.24 -32.01
C SER A 303 1.48 3.88 -32.38
N PRO A 304 1.82 2.59 -32.48
CA PRO A 304 3.03 2.17 -33.15
C PRO A 304 3.00 2.57 -34.62
N ASP A 305 4.16 2.67 -35.24
CA ASP A 305 4.27 2.91 -36.67
C ASP A 305 3.69 1.70 -37.43
N PHE A 306 2.75 1.96 -38.33
CA PHE A 306 2.16 0.95 -39.19
C PHE A 306 2.85 0.99 -40.55
N THR A 307 3.41 -0.14 -40.98
CA THR A 307 3.74 -0.36 -42.37
C THR A 307 2.45 -0.70 -43.12
N MET A 308 1.98 0.15 -44.02
CA MET A 308 0.76 -0.04 -44.81
C MET A 308 0.84 -1.25 -45.77
N GLY A 309 1.23 -2.42 -45.27
CA GLY A 309 1.34 -3.66 -46.03
C GLY A 309 2.64 -3.85 -46.83
N ASP A 310 3.51 -2.85 -46.86
CA ASP A 310 4.85 -2.96 -47.48
C ASP A 310 5.94 -2.48 -46.51
N ALA A 311 6.77 -3.41 -46.07
CA ALA A 311 7.88 -3.15 -45.14
C ALA A 311 8.99 -2.26 -45.75
N GLY A 312 8.95 -1.97 -47.04
CA GLY A 312 9.91 -1.12 -47.76
C GLY A 312 9.55 0.36 -47.83
N ILE A 313 8.31 0.72 -47.46
CA ILE A 313 7.84 2.11 -47.44
C ILE A 313 7.87 2.62 -46.01
N ARG A 314 8.83 3.48 -45.71
CA ARG A 314 8.92 4.22 -44.43
C ARG A 314 8.37 5.62 -44.60
#